data_a40cce02ae4fc422f91061100eeef70f
#
_entry.id   a40cce02ae4fc422f91061100eeef70f
#
_cell.length_a   1.000
_cell.length_b   1.000
_cell.length_c   1.000
_cell.angle_alpha   90.00
_cell.angle_beta   90.00
_cell.angle_gamma   90.00
#
_symmetry.space_group_name_H-M   'P 1'
#
loop_
_entity.id
_entity.type
_entity.pdbx_description
1 polymer ?
#
loop_
_entity_poly.entity_id
_entity_poly.type
_entity_poly.pdbx_seq_one_letter_code
_entity_poly.pdbx_strand_id
1 'polypeptide(L)'
;MAGGSCNAAAVLVGLNKIWNLNLSEKRLQEIGLKLGADVPFCISGNAALAQGIGEELTYIEGLPRDTFILVCKPNLFVSTKEVYEGLDLQNIKNRPDNKFLIECLKKGNINLLAKNMVNVLETVTSNIHKEIKDIENIMLYNNALGAMMSGSGPTVFGLFDKEEDALNGKGELLKKYNQVYIVRSSEKGVEVNGEFN
;
A
#
# COMPACT_ATOMS: atom_id res chain seq x y z
N MET A 1 -2.21 -4.33 3.87
CA MET A 1 -1.44 -3.08 4.07
C MET A 1 -0.81 -3.10 5.45
N ALA A 2 0.41 -3.37 5.53
CA ALA A 2 1.45 -3.37 6.61
C ALA A 2 1.05 -2.94 8.06
N GLY A 3 -0.14 -3.30 8.59
CA GLY A 3 -0.64 -2.80 9.87
C GLY A 3 0.27 -3.16 11.07
N GLY A 4 0.79 -4.38 11.10
CA GLY A 4 1.76 -4.80 12.13
C GLY A 4 3.05 -3.98 12.07
N SER A 5 3.56 -3.70 10.88
CA SER A 5 4.77 -2.89 10.67
C SER A 5 4.55 -1.42 11.05
N CYS A 6 3.37 -0.86 10.75
CA CYS A 6 2.99 0.48 11.21
C CYS A 6 2.93 0.56 12.74
N ASN A 7 2.35 -0.44 13.41
CA ASN A 7 2.33 -0.50 14.88
C ASN A 7 3.74 -0.59 15.46
N ALA A 8 4.62 -1.44 14.90
CA ALA A 8 6.01 -1.55 15.34
C ALA A 8 6.77 -0.24 15.16
N ALA A 9 6.60 0.44 14.03
CA ALA A 9 7.18 1.75 13.77
C ALA A 9 6.70 2.79 14.80
N ALA A 10 5.39 2.83 15.06
CA ALA A 10 4.80 3.74 16.06
C ALA A 10 5.38 3.52 17.45
N VAL A 11 5.54 2.26 17.87
CA VAL A 11 6.16 1.93 19.16
C VAL A 11 7.63 2.37 19.22
N LEU A 12 8.42 2.08 18.17
CA LEU A 12 9.83 2.48 18.13
C LEU A 12 10.00 4.01 18.22
N VAL A 13 9.26 4.76 17.42
CA VAL A 13 9.31 6.22 17.39
C VAL A 13 8.79 6.79 18.72
N GLY A 14 7.69 6.24 19.25
CA GLY A 14 7.12 6.65 20.54
C GLY A 14 8.09 6.43 21.71
N LEU A 15 8.71 5.26 21.82
CA LEU A 15 9.70 4.96 22.87
C LEU A 15 10.95 5.83 22.73
N ASN A 16 11.44 6.07 21.51
CA ASN A 16 12.54 7.00 21.26
C ASN A 16 12.25 8.39 21.83
N LYS A 17 11.01 8.86 21.67
CA LYS A 17 10.56 10.16 22.19
C LYS A 17 10.38 10.15 23.70
N ILE A 18 9.64 9.18 24.27
CA ILE A 18 9.30 9.09 25.68
C ILE A 18 10.55 8.94 26.56
N TRP A 19 11.51 8.15 26.09
CA TRP A 19 12.75 7.89 26.85
C TRP A 19 13.90 8.86 26.50
N ASN A 20 13.64 9.86 25.66
CA ASN A 20 14.64 10.82 25.20
C ASN A 20 15.94 10.16 24.69
N LEU A 21 15.81 9.06 23.93
CA LEU A 21 16.96 8.31 23.44
C LEU A 21 17.73 9.03 22.34
N ASN A 22 17.08 9.99 21.66
CA ASN A 22 17.65 10.79 20.58
C ASN A 22 18.28 9.97 19.45
N LEU A 23 17.73 8.78 19.18
CA LEU A 23 18.16 7.95 18.06
C LEU A 23 17.76 8.62 16.75
N SER A 24 18.66 8.61 15.77
CA SER A 24 18.37 9.09 14.42
C SER A 24 17.36 8.20 13.74
N GLU A 25 16.64 8.75 12.76
CA GLU A 25 15.68 7.99 11.91
C GLU A 25 16.35 6.75 11.31
N LYS A 26 17.57 6.90 10.77
CA LYS A 26 18.36 5.78 10.24
C LYS A 26 18.56 4.68 11.30
N ARG A 27 18.85 5.06 12.53
CA ARG A 27 19.04 4.07 13.60
C ARG A 27 17.74 3.37 13.98
N LEU A 28 16.63 4.09 13.97
CA LEU A 28 15.30 3.49 14.16
C LEU A 28 14.94 2.54 13.02
N GLN A 29 15.26 2.87 11.76
CA GLN A 29 15.07 1.99 10.61
C GLN A 29 15.89 0.71 10.72
N GLU A 30 17.19 0.79 11.14
CA GLU A 30 18.05 -0.38 11.37
C GLU A 30 17.48 -1.32 12.45
N ILE A 31 16.89 -0.75 13.52
CA ILE A 31 16.21 -1.51 14.56
C ILE A 31 14.92 -2.11 14.01
N GLY A 32 14.14 -1.29 13.30
CA GLY A 32 12.87 -1.66 12.70
C GLY A 32 12.99 -2.82 11.72
N LEU A 33 14.07 -2.84 10.92
CA LEU A 33 14.33 -3.92 9.96
C LEU A 33 14.42 -5.30 10.63
N LYS A 34 14.90 -5.36 11.88
CA LYS A 34 14.96 -6.61 12.66
C LYS A 34 13.57 -7.11 13.10
N LEU A 35 12.57 -6.24 13.09
CA LEU A 35 11.18 -6.56 13.42
C LEU A 35 10.36 -6.92 12.19
N GLY A 36 10.69 -6.33 11.03
CA GLY A 36 10.02 -6.62 9.78
C GLY A 36 10.48 -5.72 8.63
N ALA A 37 10.47 -6.25 7.41
CA ALA A 37 10.98 -5.57 6.22
C ALA A 37 10.27 -4.23 5.92
N ASP A 38 8.95 -4.13 6.21
CA ASP A 38 8.18 -2.91 5.97
C ASP A 38 8.32 -1.85 7.08
N VAL A 39 8.94 -2.18 8.24
CA VAL A 39 9.02 -1.25 9.37
C VAL A 39 9.85 -0.01 9.06
N PRO A 40 11.01 -0.09 8.36
CA PRO A 40 11.77 1.09 7.94
C PRO A 40 10.93 2.07 7.12
N PHE A 41 10.16 1.58 6.16
CA PHE A 41 9.25 2.41 5.36
C PHE A 41 8.18 3.10 6.23
N CYS A 42 7.58 2.36 7.17
CA CYS A 42 6.57 2.91 8.07
C CYS A 42 7.12 4.01 9.01
N ILE A 43 8.41 3.96 9.36
CA ILE A 43 9.07 4.99 10.17
C ILE A 43 9.20 6.28 9.37
N SER A 44 9.72 6.23 8.14
CA SER A 44 10.02 7.40 7.32
C SER A 44 8.78 8.02 6.67
N GLY A 45 7.83 7.20 6.22
CA GLY A 45 6.79 7.63 5.30
C GLY A 45 7.35 7.93 3.92
N ASN A 46 6.72 8.87 3.22
CA ASN A 46 6.96 9.22 1.83
C ASN A 46 6.73 8.06 0.84
N ALA A 47 6.71 8.37 -0.45
CA ALA A 47 6.70 7.32 -1.46
C ALA A 47 8.11 6.81 -1.70
N ALA A 48 8.26 5.49 -1.83
CA ALA A 48 9.55 4.88 -2.07
C ALA A 48 9.44 3.66 -2.99
N LEU A 49 10.46 3.47 -3.82
CA LEU A 49 10.73 2.19 -4.44
C LEU A 49 11.46 1.33 -3.41
N ALA A 50 10.86 0.21 -3.02
CA ALA A 50 11.46 -0.78 -2.15
C ALA A 50 12.06 -1.91 -2.97
N GLN A 51 13.30 -2.28 -2.67
CA GLN A 51 14.06 -3.34 -3.32
C GLN A 51 14.60 -4.32 -2.27
N GLY A 52 15.33 -5.35 -2.70
CA GLY A 52 15.77 -6.39 -1.78
C GLY A 52 14.59 -7.21 -1.25
N ILE A 53 14.50 -7.36 0.06
CA ILE A 53 13.32 -7.93 0.76
C ILE A 53 12.32 -6.84 1.20
N GLY A 54 12.54 -5.56 0.76
CA GLY A 54 11.73 -4.38 1.08
C GLY A 54 12.46 -3.31 1.89
N GLU A 55 13.71 -3.55 2.26
CA GLU A 55 14.53 -2.68 3.12
C GLU A 55 15.32 -1.61 2.36
N GLU A 56 15.62 -1.85 1.09
CA GLU A 56 16.33 -0.89 0.24
C GLU A 56 15.35 0.15 -0.30
N LEU A 57 15.23 1.28 0.39
CA LEU A 57 14.28 2.33 0.06
C LEU A 57 14.95 3.42 -0.79
N THR A 58 14.41 3.65 -1.99
CA THR A 58 14.73 4.83 -2.81
C THR A 58 13.51 5.72 -2.84
N TYR A 59 13.60 6.91 -2.23
CA TYR A 59 12.48 7.86 -2.20
C TYR A 59 12.18 8.41 -3.58
N ILE A 60 10.91 8.50 -3.90
CA ILE A 60 10.38 8.94 -5.19
C ILE A 60 9.22 9.92 -4.98
N GLU A 61 8.76 10.57 -6.05
CA GLU A 61 7.54 11.36 -6.00
C GLU A 61 6.33 10.49 -5.65
N GLY A 62 5.46 11.00 -4.77
CA GLY A 62 4.23 10.33 -4.38
C GLY A 62 3.07 10.58 -5.35
N LEU A 63 1.91 10.03 -5.01
CA LEU A 63 0.67 10.36 -5.71
C LEU A 63 0.31 11.83 -5.51
N PRO A 64 -0.27 12.51 -6.52
CA PRO A 64 -0.83 13.85 -6.35
C PRO A 64 -1.80 13.91 -5.17
N ARG A 65 -1.79 15.01 -4.40
CA ARG A 65 -2.58 15.16 -3.16
C ARG A 65 -4.09 15.12 -3.36
N ASP A 66 -4.55 15.41 -4.57
CA ASP A 66 -5.95 15.36 -4.99
C ASP A 66 -6.41 13.96 -5.39
N THR A 67 -5.50 12.98 -5.46
CA THR A 67 -5.85 11.59 -5.75
C THR A 67 -6.63 10.97 -4.59
N PHE A 68 -7.79 10.40 -4.88
CA PHE A 68 -8.56 9.61 -3.93
C PHE A 68 -8.20 8.13 -4.06
N ILE A 69 -8.03 7.47 -2.93
CA ILE A 69 -7.72 6.04 -2.87
C ILE A 69 -8.86 5.36 -2.15
N LEU A 70 -9.62 4.53 -2.85
CA LEU A 70 -10.63 3.68 -2.26
C LEU A 70 -9.99 2.34 -1.88
N VAL A 71 -10.04 2.01 -0.59
CA VAL A 71 -9.45 0.80 -0.03
C VAL A 71 -10.57 -0.11 0.46
N CYS A 72 -10.54 -1.38 0.05
CA CYS A 72 -11.46 -2.41 0.53
C CYS A 72 -10.66 -3.62 1.03
N LYS A 73 -10.95 -4.06 2.27
CA LYS A 73 -10.40 -5.30 2.82
C LYS A 73 -11.55 -6.29 3.04
N PRO A 74 -11.68 -7.34 2.22
CA PRO A 74 -12.64 -8.40 2.47
C PRO A 74 -12.29 -9.16 3.75
N ASN A 75 -13.29 -9.81 4.35
CA ASN A 75 -13.08 -10.62 5.55
C ASN A 75 -12.51 -12.01 5.20
N LEU A 76 -11.31 -11.99 4.63
CA LEU A 76 -10.56 -13.17 4.22
C LEU A 76 -9.21 -13.19 4.92
N PHE A 77 -8.70 -14.38 5.19
CA PHE A 77 -7.32 -14.60 5.59
C PHE A 77 -6.51 -15.07 4.38
N VAL A 78 -5.39 -14.43 4.13
CA VAL A 78 -4.42 -14.79 3.08
C VAL A 78 -3.06 -14.98 3.73
N SER A 79 -2.50 -16.16 3.58
CA SER A 79 -1.14 -16.46 4.02
C SER A 79 -0.13 -15.90 3.04
N THR A 80 0.64 -14.90 3.44
CA THR A 80 1.71 -14.33 2.61
C THR A 80 2.68 -15.42 2.14
N LYS A 81 3.04 -16.37 3.03
CA LYS A 81 3.92 -17.50 2.70
C LYS A 81 3.36 -18.34 1.56
N GLU A 82 2.10 -18.76 1.65
CA GLU A 82 1.46 -19.59 0.63
C GLU A 82 1.36 -18.87 -0.72
N VAL A 83 1.12 -17.55 -0.72
CA VAL A 83 1.08 -16.76 -1.96
C VAL A 83 2.45 -16.71 -2.62
N TYR A 84 3.54 -16.52 -1.85
CA TYR A 84 4.89 -16.56 -2.41
C TYR A 84 5.29 -17.96 -2.90
N GLU A 85 4.94 -19.01 -2.16
CA GLU A 85 5.19 -20.41 -2.56
C GLU A 85 4.39 -20.81 -3.82
N GLY A 86 3.19 -20.25 -3.99
CA GLY A 86 2.34 -20.47 -5.16
C GLY A 86 2.74 -19.67 -6.40
N LEU A 87 3.71 -18.75 -6.29
CA LEU A 87 4.12 -17.90 -7.40
C LEU A 87 5.09 -18.62 -8.33
N ASP A 88 4.66 -18.87 -9.57
CA ASP A 88 5.51 -19.42 -10.63
C ASP A 88 6.31 -18.31 -11.31
N LEU A 89 7.54 -18.10 -10.84
CA LEU A 89 8.46 -17.07 -11.33
C LEU A 89 8.81 -17.18 -12.81
N GLN A 90 8.72 -18.40 -13.39
CA GLN A 90 9.06 -18.67 -14.80
C GLN A 90 7.91 -18.27 -15.74
N ASN A 91 6.68 -18.30 -15.26
CA ASN A 91 5.48 -18.03 -16.05
C ASN A 91 4.80 -16.69 -15.76
N ILE A 92 5.50 -15.73 -15.13
CA ILE A 92 4.99 -14.37 -14.94
C ILE A 92 4.89 -13.66 -16.28
N LYS A 93 3.68 -13.52 -16.80
CA LYS A 93 3.40 -12.88 -18.10
C LYS A 93 3.62 -11.37 -18.06
N ASN A 94 3.21 -10.72 -16.98
CA ASN A 94 3.27 -9.26 -16.83
C ASN A 94 4.06 -8.91 -15.57
N ARG A 95 5.12 -8.13 -15.74
CA ARG A 95 5.89 -7.53 -14.64
C ARG A 95 5.70 -6.01 -14.67
N PRO A 96 5.68 -5.34 -13.51
CA PRO A 96 5.62 -3.88 -13.50
C PRO A 96 6.88 -3.28 -14.12
N ASP A 97 6.70 -2.28 -14.97
CA ASP A 97 7.81 -1.41 -15.42
C ASP A 97 8.00 -0.29 -14.39
N ASN A 98 8.82 -0.54 -13.37
CA ASN A 98 9.05 0.41 -12.29
C ASN A 98 9.60 1.75 -12.79
N LYS A 99 10.41 1.77 -13.86
CA LYS A 99 10.95 3.02 -14.42
C LYS A 99 9.82 3.87 -15.01
N PHE A 100 8.95 3.23 -15.78
CA PHE A 100 7.78 3.89 -16.36
C PHE A 100 6.82 4.39 -15.28
N LEU A 101 6.54 3.58 -14.25
CA LEU A 101 5.66 3.98 -13.15
C LEU A 101 6.22 5.18 -12.36
N ILE A 102 7.53 5.21 -12.09
CA ILE A 102 8.21 6.33 -11.44
C ILE A 102 8.11 7.60 -12.31
N GLU A 103 8.28 7.49 -13.64
CA GLU A 103 8.10 8.63 -14.54
C GLU A 103 6.64 9.13 -14.57
N CYS A 104 5.66 8.23 -14.45
CA CYS A 104 4.25 8.64 -14.31
C CYS A 104 4.03 9.45 -13.03
N LEU A 105 4.61 9.02 -11.90
CA LEU A 105 4.54 9.74 -10.63
C LEU A 105 5.19 11.11 -10.72
N LYS A 106 6.43 11.20 -11.24
CA LYS A 106 7.13 12.48 -11.44
C LYS A 106 6.35 13.49 -12.28
N LYS A 107 5.57 12.99 -13.26
CA LYS A 107 4.73 13.84 -14.13
C LYS A 107 3.33 14.07 -13.58
N GLY A 108 2.99 13.51 -12.43
CA GLY A 108 1.63 13.56 -11.88
C GLY A 108 0.57 12.86 -12.76
N ASN A 109 1.01 11.97 -13.66
CA ASN A 109 0.08 11.30 -14.58
C ASN A 109 -0.51 10.03 -13.96
N ILE A 110 -1.51 10.23 -13.09
CA ILE A 110 -2.15 9.14 -12.38
C ILE A 110 -2.95 8.19 -13.28
N ASN A 111 -3.46 8.69 -14.41
CA ASN A 111 -4.17 7.87 -15.40
C ASN A 111 -3.25 6.80 -16.01
N LEU A 112 -2.05 7.20 -16.45
CA LEU A 112 -1.07 6.26 -16.98
C LEU A 112 -0.53 5.34 -15.89
N LEU A 113 -0.28 5.88 -14.69
CA LEU A 113 0.14 5.09 -13.54
C LEU A 113 -0.88 3.96 -13.27
N ALA A 114 -2.16 4.33 -13.06
CA ALA A 114 -3.22 3.41 -12.68
C ALA A 114 -3.43 2.28 -13.70
N LYS A 115 -3.35 2.60 -15.00
CA LYS A 115 -3.49 1.63 -16.08
C LYS A 115 -2.32 0.65 -16.22
N ASN A 116 -1.16 1.00 -15.64
CA ASN A 116 0.05 0.20 -15.76
C ASN A 116 0.52 -0.41 -14.43
N MET A 117 -0.27 -0.22 -13.36
CA MET A 117 -0.02 -0.93 -12.10
C MET A 117 -0.16 -2.45 -12.31
N VAL A 118 0.80 -3.22 -11.80
CA VAL A 118 0.79 -4.68 -11.86
C VAL A 118 1.25 -5.24 -10.54
N ASN A 119 0.49 -6.20 -10.00
CA ASN A 119 0.89 -7.00 -8.84
C ASN A 119 0.99 -8.48 -9.23
N VAL A 120 2.20 -9.00 -9.31
CA VAL A 120 2.42 -10.41 -9.70
C VAL A 120 1.84 -11.40 -8.70
N LEU A 121 1.77 -11.05 -7.40
CA LEU A 121 1.19 -11.89 -6.35
C LEU A 121 -0.33 -12.05 -6.49
N GLU A 122 -0.98 -11.08 -7.13
CA GLU A 122 -2.42 -11.11 -7.37
C GLU A 122 -2.84 -12.29 -8.23
N THR A 123 -1.98 -12.73 -9.14
CA THR A 123 -2.26 -13.91 -10.00
C THR A 123 -2.49 -15.16 -9.16
N VAL A 124 -1.82 -15.30 -8.03
CA VAL A 124 -2.02 -16.43 -7.10
C VAL A 124 -3.28 -16.22 -6.27
N THR A 125 -3.36 -15.07 -5.58
CA THR A 125 -4.43 -14.80 -4.62
C THR A 125 -5.81 -14.73 -5.30
N SER A 126 -5.93 -14.11 -6.47
CA SER A 126 -7.21 -14.00 -7.19
C SER A 126 -7.70 -15.32 -7.77
N ASN A 127 -6.81 -16.28 -8.01
CA ASN A 127 -7.21 -17.64 -8.41
C ASN A 127 -7.87 -18.42 -7.26
N ILE A 128 -7.46 -18.15 -6.02
CA ILE A 128 -7.99 -18.77 -4.80
C ILE A 128 -9.23 -18.03 -4.31
N HIS A 129 -9.19 -16.69 -4.35
CA HIS A 129 -10.20 -15.79 -3.80
C HIS A 129 -10.73 -14.85 -4.90
N LYS A 130 -11.87 -15.22 -5.47
CA LYS A 130 -12.53 -14.46 -6.55
C LYS A 130 -12.97 -13.07 -6.10
N GLU A 131 -13.17 -12.88 -4.81
CA GLU A 131 -13.54 -11.60 -4.18
C GLU A 131 -12.57 -10.47 -4.54
N ILE A 132 -11.29 -10.79 -4.78
CA ILE A 132 -10.30 -9.79 -5.20
C ILE A 132 -10.75 -9.15 -6.52
N LYS A 133 -11.06 -9.99 -7.52
CA LYS A 133 -11.52 -9.50 -8.83
C LYS A 133 -12.90 -8.85 -8.76
N ASP A 134 -13.79 -9.34 -7.91
CA ASP A 134 -15.10 -8.72 -7.71
C ASP A 134 -14.96 -7.29 -7.17
N ILE A 135 -14.07 -7.07 -6.20
CA ILE A 135 -13.81 -5.74 -5.63
C ILE A 135 -13.19 -4.82 -6.69
N GLU A 136 -12.20 -5.27 -7.45
CA GLU A 136 -11.59 -4.50 -8.53
C GLU A 136 -12.63 -4.09 -9.58
N ASN A 137 -13.48 -5.04 -10.00
CA ASN A 137 -14.53 -4.77 -10.98
C ASN A 137 -15.55 -3.73 -10.47
N ILE A 138 -15.93 -3.80 -9.18
CA ILE A 138 -16.81 -2.79 -8.57
C ILE A 138 -16.14 -1.41 -8.61
N MET A 139 -14.84 -1.31 -8.27
CA MET A 139 -14.11 -0.06 -8.32
C MET A 139 -14.01 0.49 -9.74
N LEU A 140 -13.66 -0.36 -10.72
CA LEU A 140 -13.56 0.02 -12.13
C LEU A 140 -14.90 0.44 -12.73
N TYR A 141 -16.00 -0.26 -12.38
CA TYR A 141 -17.36 0.11 -12.81
C TYR A 141 -17.79 1.48 -12.29
N ASN A 142 -17.24 1.89 -11.14
CA ASN A 142 -17.43 3.22 -10.55
C ASN A 142 -16.32 4.20 -10.92
N ASN A 143 -15.75 4.08 -12.13
CA ASN A 143 -14.77 4.99 -12.71
C ASN A 143 -13.41 5.06 -12.02
N ALA A 144 -12.98 4.01 -11.30
CA ALA A 144 -11.58 3.95 -10.88
C ALA A 144 -10.66 4.03 -12.10
N LEU A 145 -9.61 4.83 -12.05
CA LEU A 145 -8.57 4.92 -13.08
C LEU A 145 -7.80 3.60 -13.23
N GLY A 146 -7.74 2.84 -12.16
CA GLY A 146 -7.22 1.48 -12.05
C GLY A 146 -7.45 0.97 -10.64
N ALA A 147 -7.51 -0.37 -10.50
CA ALA A 147 -7.65 -1.06 -9.23
C ALA A 147 -6.69 -2.24 -9.17
N MET A 148 -6.17 -2.56 -7.98
CA MET A 148 -5.18 -3.60 -7.80
C MET A 148 -5.16 -4.10 -6.35
N MET A 149 -4.83 -5.36 -6.16
CA MET A 149 -4.56 -5.92 -4.85
C MET A 149 -3.24 -5.39 -4.26
N SER A 150 -3.20 -5.12 -2.97
CA SER A 150 -2.01 -4.67 -2.24
C SER A 150 -1.21 -5.84 -1.68
N GLY A 151 0.06 -5.98 -2.08
CA GLY A 151 0.96 -7.02 -1.59
C GLY A 151 0.42 -8.43 -1.87
N SER A 152 0.46 -9.32 -0.89
CA SER A 152 -0.14 -10.66 -0.98
C SER A 152 -1.67 -10.66 -0.81
N GLY A 153 -2.28 -9.49 -0.56
CA GLY A 153 -3.71 -9.36 -0.33
C GLY A 153 -4.11 -9.50 1.16
N PRO A 154 -5.39 -9.69 1.47
CA PRO A 154 -6.54 -9.59 0.56
C PRO A 154 -7.03 -8.16 0.27
N THR A 155 -6.31 -7.13 0.75
CA THR A 155 -6.71 -5.73 0.55
C THR A 155 -6.59 -5.33 -0.91
N VAL A 156 -7.62 -4.68 -1.44
CA VAL A 156 -7.67 -4.11 -2.78
C VAL A 156 -7.77 -2.59 -2.67
N PHE A 157 -7.13 -1.87 -3.57
CA PHE A 157 -7.28 -0.43 -3.68
C PHE A 157 -7.54 0.01 -5.12
N GLY A 158 -8.27 1.11 -5.26
CA GLY A 158 -8.50 1.78 -6.55
C GLY A 158 -8.12 3.25 -6.46
N LEU A 159 -7.59 3.79 -7.55
CA LEU A 159 -7.25 5.20 -7.70
C LEU A 159 -8.36 5.94 -8.43
N PHE A 160 -8.72 7.13 -7.94
CA PHE A 160 -9.77 7.98 -8.49
C PHE A 160 -9.28 9.43 -8.57
N ASP A 161 -9.70 10.13 -9.60
CA ASP A 161 -9.49 11.58 -9.77
C ASP A 161 -10.68 12.41 -9.26
N LYS A 162 -11.85 11.76 -9.03
CA LYS A 162 -13.06 12.41 -8.51
C LYS A 162 -13.54 11.78 -7.21
N GLU A 163 -13.85 12.62 -6.24
CA GLU A 163 -14.39 12.17 -4.97
C GLU A 163 -15.74 11.47 -5.11
N GLU A 164 -16.60 11.99 -5.97
CA GLU A 164 -17.93 11.42 -6.23
C GLU A 164 -17.85 9.97 -6.70
N ASP A 165 -16.96 9.68 -7.65
CA ASP A 165 -16.76 8.32 -8.16
C ASP A 165 -16.24 7.37 -7.06
N ALA A 166 -15.31 7.85 -6.23
CA ALA A 166 -14.81 7.08 -5.07
C ALA A 166 -15.92 6.84 -4.04
N LEU A 167 -16.79 7.82 -3.78
CA LEU A 167 -17.94 7.68 -2.88
C LEU A 167 -18.97 6.68 -3.42
N ASN A 168 -19.25 6.70 -4.71
CA ASN A 168 -20.15 5.74 -5.36
C ASN A 168 -19.58 4.31 -5.22
N GLY A 169 -18.30 4.11 -5.55
CA GLY A 169 -17.63 2.83 -5.40
C GLY A 169 -17.62 2.34 -3.95
N LYS A 170 -17.39 3.23 -2.98
CA LYS A 170 -17.49 2.92 -1.56
C LYS A 170 -18.90 2.45 -1.18
N GLY A 171 -19.94 3.13 -1.64
CA GLY A 171 -21.34 2.77 -1.38
C GLY A 171 -21.66 1.37 -1.88
N GLU A 172 -21.22 1.01 -3.08
CA GLU A 172 -21.42 -0.33 -3.64
C GLU A 172 -20.66 -1.41 -2.86
N LEU A 173 -19.40 -1.14 -2.48
CA LEU A 173 -18.59 -2.09 -1.72
C LEU A 173 -19.13 -2.30 -0.30
N LEU A 174 -19.66 -1.26 0.37
CA LEU A 174 -20.24 -1.37 1.71
C LEU A 174 -21.48 -2.28 1.78
N LYS A 175 -22.12 -2.59 0.64
CA LYS A 175 -23.21 -3.58 0.60
C LYS A 175 -22.72 -5.01 0.89
N LYS A 176 -21.43 -5.29 0.72
CA LYS A 176 -20.85 -6.63 0.86
C LYS A 176 -19.70 -6.69 1.88
N TYR A 177 -18.99 -5.59 2.11
CA TYR A 177 -17.76 -5.56 2.89
C TYR A 177 -17.82 -4.47 3.98
N ASN A 178 -17.30 -4.77 5.17
CA ASN A 178 -17.36 -3.86 6.32
C ASN A 178 -16.15 -2.92 6.42
N GLN A 179 -15.03 -3.26 5.75
CA GLN A 179 -13.78 -2.50 5.82
C GLN A 179 -13.54 -1.81 4.48
N VAL A 180 -14.22 -0.65 4.29
CA VAL A 180 -14.14 0.14 3.06
C VAL A 180 -13.90 1.61 3.42
N TYR A 181 -12.78 2.16 2.96
CA TYR A 181 -12.32 3.49 3.33
C TYR A 181 -11.87 4.28 2.10
N ILE A 182 -12.18 5.58 2.08
CA ILE A 182 -11.54 6.52 1.16
C ILE A 182 -10.44 7.21 1.95
N VAL A 183 -9.22 7.18 1.40
CA VAL A 183 -8.03 7.78 2.01
C VAL A 183 -7.26 8.59 0.96
N ARG A 184 -6.28 9.35 1.42
CA ARG A 184 -5.31 10.06 0.58
C ARG A 184 -3.90 9.63 0.95
N SER A 185 -2.94 9.87 0.07
CA SER A 185 -1.53 9.65 0.37
C SER A 185 -1.04 10.58 1.47
N SER A 186 -0.12 10.09 2.31
CA SER A 186 0.59 10.88 3.31
C SER A 186 2.09 10.88 2.98
N GLU A 187 2.72 12.02 3.13
CA GLU A 187 4.18 12.16 3.01
C GLU A 187 4.90 11.78 4.31
N LYS A 188 4.15 11.62 5.40
CA LYS A 188 4.71 11.38 6.73
C LYS A 188 4.50 9.94 7.17
N GLY A 189 5.52 9.37 7.80
CA GLY A 189 5.44 8.11 8.50
C GLY A 189 4.76 8.25 9.86
N VAL A 190 5.46 7.86 10.92
CA VAL A 190 4.96 8.04 12.29
C VAL A 190 5.14 9.48 12.75
N GLU A 191 4.06 10.11 13.16
CA GLU A 191 4.07 11.41 13.83
C GLU A 191 3.70 11.25 15.31
N VAL A 192 4.42 11.96 16.16
CA VAL A 192 4.10 12.04 17.59
C VAL A 192 3.42 13.36 17.86
N ASN A 193 2.11 13.31 18.12
CA ASN A 193 1.30 14.47 18.44
C ASN A 193 1.12 14.55 19.98
N GLY A 194 1.60 15.60 20.59
CA GLY A 194 1.49 15.88 22.02
C GLY A 194 2.84 16.08 22.71
N GLU A 195 2.78 16.72 23.88
CA GLU A 195 3.92 16.86 24.77
C GLU A 195 3.86 15.74 25.81
N PHE A 196 4.96 15.00 25.96
CA PHE A 196 5.14 14.05 27.06
C PHE A 196 5.89 14.80 28.18
N ASN A 197 5.15 15.18 29.22
CA ASN A 197 5.70 15.78 30.44
C ASN A 197 6.29 14.70 31.35
#